data_97049ae944e91181c96bd6ee640ddf81
#
_entry.id   97049ae944e91181c96bd6ee640ddf81
#
_cell.length_a   1.000
_cell.length_b   1.000
_cell.length_c   1.000
_cell.angle_alpha   90.00
_cell.angle_beta   90.00
_cell.angle_gamma   90.00
#
_symmetry.space_group_name_H-M   'P 1'
#
loop_
_entity.id
_entity.type
_entity.pdbx_description
1 polymer ?
#
loop_
_entity_poly.entity_id
_entity_poly.type
_entity_poly.pdbx_seq_one_letter_code
_entity_poly.pdbx_strand_id
1 'polypeptide(L)'
;VDPALLEADEANQAIIFADQQEVVAEIPEDVVESDKIANGEAERDFDDSGEFINDGALSLRQLVRQQSVEGSLDEEMHCLAGTVYFESKSESLQGQLAVARVVLARVESSRFPDSICGVVYQRRQFSFIRGGKMPSIRTGHRQWRNAVAIAKIAMNDGWESSVEGALFFHARYVSPGWRLKRLATIDNHIFYQ
;
A
#
# COMPACT_ATOMS: atom_id res chain seq x y z
N VAL A 1 -18.59 -8.80 -43.71
CA VAL A 1 -17.92 -8.24 -42.52
C VAL A 1 -18.90 -8.40 -41.40
N ASP A 2 -18.58 -9.32 -40.50
CA ASP A 2 -19.44 -9.78 -39.39
C ASP A 2 -19.44 -8.72 -38.28
N PRO A 3 -20.60 -8.16 -37.89
CA PRO A 3 -20.66 -7.15 -36.82
C PRO A 3 -20.36 -7.68 -35.43
N ALA A 4 -20.26 -8.99 -35.24
CA ALA A 4 -19.98 -9.61 -33.94
C ALA A 4 -18.52 -9.48 -33.47
N LEU A 5 -17.61 -8.97 -34.33
CA LEU A 5 -16.20 -8.79 -33.98
C LEU A 5 -15.86 -7.39 -33.42
N LEU A 6 -16.81 -6.48 -33.34
CA LEU A 6 -16.61 -5.12 -32.86
C LEU A 6 -16.98 -4.91 -31.38
N GLU A 7 -17.65 -5.87 -30.75
CA GLU A 7 -18.06 -5.73 -29.33
C GLU A 7 -17.06 -6.30 -28.30
N ALA A 8 -15.99 -6.94 -28.73
CA ALA A 8 -15.00 -7.51 -27.83
C ALA A 8 -13.89 -6.55 -27.40
N ASP A 9 -13.82 -5.35 -27.98
CA ASP A 9 -12.71 -4.40 -27.72
C ASP A 9 -13.04 -3.31 -26.69
N GLU A 10 -14.30 -3.18 -26.27
CA GLU A 10 -14.68 -2.20 -25.24
C GLU A 10 -14.49 -2.68 -23.80
N ALA A 11 -14.34 -3.99 -23.57
CA ALA A 11 -14.16 -4.55 -22.23
C ALA A 11 -12.71 -4.47 -21.72
N ASN A 12 -11.76 -4.10 -22.57
CA ASN A 12 -10.34 -4.04 -22.23
C ASN A 12 -9.77 -2.61 -22.23
N GLN A 13 -10.64 -1.61 -22.02
CA GLN A 13 -10.15 -0.28 -21.70
C GLN A 13 -9.56 -0.33 -20.30
N ALA A 14 -8.23 -0.45 -20.23
CA ALA A 14 -7.47 -0.17 -19.04
C ALA A 14 -8.04 1.12 -18.43
N ILE A 15 -8.45 1.09 -17.16
CA ILE A 15 -8.84 2.28 -16.43
C ILE A 15 -7.60 3.16 -16.39
N ILE A 16 -7.48 4.05 -17.36
CA ILE A 16 -6.43 5.05 -17.42
C ILE A 16 -6.77 6.02 -16.29
N PHE A 17 -5.96 6.07 -15.27
CA PHE A 17 -6.01 7.14 -14.29
C PHE A 17 -5.73 8.44 -15.04
N ALA A 18 -6.80 9.18 -15.37
CA ALA A 18 -6.70 10.47 -16.04
C ALA A 18 -5.86 11.41 -15.15
N ASP A 19 -5.09 12.28 -15.82
CA ASP A 19 -4.20 13.30 -15.26
C ASP A 19 -4.82 14.13 -14.12
N GLN A 20 -4.98 13.55 -12.95
CA GLN A 20 -5.09 14.32 -11.73
C GLN A 20 -3.77 14.14 -11.00
N GLN A 21 -2.89 15.11 -11.15
CA GLN A 21 -1.71 15.26 -10.31
C GLN A 21 -2.17 15.18 -8.86
N GLU A 22 -1.81 14.08 -8.21
CA GLU A 22 -1.81 14.01 -6.76
C GLU A 22 -0.82 15.08 -6.31
N VAL A 23 -1.35 16.19 -5.82
CA VAL A 23 -0.54 17.22 -5.18
C VAL A 23 -0.12 16.60 -3.86
N VAL A 24 1.03 15.94 -3.84
CA VAL A 24 1.74 15.64 -2.61
C VAL A 24 2.04 16.99 -2.00
N ALA A 25 1.31 17.37 -0.96
CA ALA A 25 1.63 18.53 -0.17
C ALA A 25 3.08 18.36 0.30
N GLU A 26 3.98 19.17 -0.22
CA GLU A 26 5.34 19.30 0.32
C GLU A 26 5.18 19.68 1.78
N ILE A 27 5.54 18.76 2.66
CA ILE A 27 5.68 19.08 4.09
C ILE A 27 6.87 20.05 4.16
N PRO A 28 6.68 21.28 4.65
CA PRO A 28 7.76 22.23 4.80
C PRO A 28 8.89 21.59 5.61
N GLU A 29 10.14 21.77 5.18
CA GLU A 29 11.33 21.22 5.83
C GLU A 29 11.58 21.78 7.25
N ASP A 30 10.74 22.69 7.75
CA ASP A 30 10.92 23.42 8.99
C ASP A 30 10.38 22.73 10.26
N VAL A 31 9.95 21.46 10.17
CA VAL A 31 9.48 20.69 11.34
C VAL A 31 10.45 19.58 11.74
N VAL A 32 11.75 19.80 11.54
CA VAL A 32 12.80 18.82 11.94
C VAL A 32 13.61 19.30 13.12
N GLU A 33 13.03 20.04 14.07
CA GLU A 33 13.81 20.37 15.28
C GLU A 33 12.94 20.36 16.54
N SER A 34 12.68 19.15 17.06
CA SER A 34 12.46 18.92 18.49
C SER A 34 12.48 17.46 18.91
N ASP A 35 13.54 16.72 18.58
CA ASP A 35 13.83 15.45 19.26
C ASP A 35 14.74 15.70 20.49
N LYS A 36 14.28 16.55 21.40
CA LYS A 36 14.79 16.64 22.76
C LYS A 36 13.62 16.69 23.74
N ILE A 37 13.09 15.55 24.08
CA ILE A 37 12.33 15.33 25.30
C ILE A 37 12.65 13.93 25.77
N ALA A 38 13.50 13.86 26.76
CA ALA A 38 13.25 13.56 28.15
C ALA A 38 12.44 12.28 28.40
N ASN A 39 13.15 11.33 28.96
CA ASN A 39 12.73 10.18 29.76
C ASN A 39 11.38 10.36 30.46
N GLY A 40 10.48 9.40 30.22
CA GLY A 40 9.48 8.97 31.19
C GLY A 40 8.11 9.60 31.07
N GLU A 41 7.37 9.25 30.01
CA GLU A 41 5.92 9.15 30.13
C GLU A 41 5.46 7.93 29.33
N ALA A 42 4.65 7.12 29.99
CA ALA A 42 4.04 5.93 29.42
C ALA A 42 3.43 6.27 28.06
N GLU A 43 3.93 5.63 27.01
CA GLU A 43 3.24 5.58 25.72
C GLU A 43 1.83 5.07 26.02
N ARG A 44 0.88 5.98 25.98
CA ARG A 44 -0.52 5.59 25.88
C ARG A 44 -0.62 4.92 24.52
N ASP A 45 -0.59 3.60 24.55
CA ASP A 45 -0.99 2.79 23.43
C ASP A 45 -2.36 3.28 22.99
N PHE A 46 -2.40 4.05 21.92
CA PHE A 46 -3.60 4.15 21.14
C PHE A 46 -3.81 2.73 20.62
N ASP A 47 -4.69 2.04 21.29
CA ASP A 47 -5.25 0.78 20.87
C ASP A 47 -5.95 1.04 19.52
N ASP A 48 -5.23 0.72 18.45
CA ASP A 48 -5.79 0.57 17.10
C ASP A 48 -6.48 -0.81 17.09
N SER A 49 -7.43 -0.97 18.02
CA SER A 49 -8.30 -2.11 18.11
C SER A 49 -9.36 -2.05 17.01
N GLY A 50 -8.90 -2.23 15.78
CA GLY A 50 -9.66 -2.97 14.79
C GLY A 50 -9.63 -4.43 15.23
N GLU A 51 -10.43 -4.70 16.21
CA GLU A 51 -10.59 -5.88 17.00
C GLU A 51 -10.72 -7.15 16.16
N PHE A 52 -9.69 -8.00 16.16
CA PHE A 52 -9.86 -9.45 16.19
C PHE A 52 -8.92 -9.98 17.27
N ILE A 53 -9.39 -9.91 18.51
CA ILE A 53 -8.79 -10.66 19.62
C ILE A 53 -9.16 -12.13 19.39
N ASN A 54 -8.28 -12.85 18.73
CA ASN A 54 -8.28 -14.29 18.85
C ASN A 54 -7.44 -14.62 20.10
N ASP A 55 -8.00 -15.33 21.02
CA ASP A 55 -7.44 -15.67 22.33
C ASP A 55 -6.06 -16.35 22.13
N GLY A 56 -4.99 -15.61 22.35
CA GLY A 56 -3.61 -16.02 22.10
C GLY A 56 -2.97 -15.53 20.81
N ALA A 57 -3.67 -14.81 19.93
CA ALA A 57 -3.10 -14.29 18.69
C ALA A 57 -2.28 -13.01 18.93
N LEU A 58 -1.12 -12.94 18.28
CA LEU A 58 -0.31 -11.74 18.24
C LEU A 58 -1.06 -10.62 17.52
N SER A 59 -1.00 -9.39 18.01
CA SER A 59 -1.49 -8.25 17.23
C SER A 59 -0.62 -8.02 15.99
N LEU A 60 -1.17 -7.37 14.95
CA LEU A 60 -0.37 -7.01 13.76
C LEU A 60 0.90 -6.22 14.16
N ARG A 61 0.79 -5.34 15.16
CA ARG A 61 1.94 -4.59 15.72
C ARG A 61 3.00 -5.53 16.30
N GLN A 62 2.62 -6.56 17.05
CA GLN A 62 3.53 -7.55 17.58
C GLN A 62 4.18 -8.36 16.46
N LEU A 63 3.40 -8.76 15.46
CA LEU A 63 3.89 -9.51 14.31
C LEU A 63 4.91 -8.67 13.51
N VAL A 64 4.64 -7.37 13.29
CA VAL A 64 5.58 -6.45 12.64
C VAL A 64 6.89 -6.33 13.42
N ARG A 65 6.83 -6.23 14.77
CA ARG A 65 8.04 -6.16 15.62
C ARG A 65 8.88 -7.43 15.56
N GLN A 66 8.28 -8.58 15.29
CA GLN A 66 8.95 -9.88 15.22
C GLN A 66 9.60 -10.16 13.85
N GLN A 67 9.20 -9.40 12.81
CA GLN A 67 9.78 -9.59 11.48
C GLN A 67 11.25 -9.19 11.46
N SER A 68 12.11 -10.10 11.00
CA SER A 68 13.48 -9.74 10.65
C SER A 68 13.46 -8.83 9.41
N VAL A 69 13.98 -7.62 9.54
CA VAL A 69 14.07 -6.62 8.47
C VAL A 69 15.50 -6.39 8.01
N GLU A 70 16.43 -7.20 8.52
CA GLU A 70 17.84 -7.16 8.16
C GLU A 70 18.12 -8.00 6.92
N GLY A 71 19.23 -7.67 6.24
CA GLY A 71 19.68 -8.35 5.03
C GLY A 71 19.22 -7.68 3.73
N SER A 72 19.67 -8.25 2.61
CA SER A 72 19.25 -7.81 1.28
C SER A 72 17.85 -8.31 0.96
N LEU A 73 17.02 -7.45 0.42
CA LEU A 73 15.73 -7.83 -0.15
C LEU A 73 15.93 -8.27 -1.60
N ASP A 74 15.18 -9.25 -2.05
CA ASP A 74 15.04 -9.50 -3.48
C ASP A 74 14.28 -8.37 -4.17
N GLU A 75 14.25 -8.37 -5.48
CA GLU A 75 13.68 -7.30 -6.28
C GLU A 75 12.16 -7.16 -6.05
N GLU A 76 11.44 -8.26 -6.00
CA GLU A 76 9.98 -8.28 -5.80
C GLU A 76 9.60 -7.75 -4.41
N MET A 77 10.31 -8.19 -3.37
CA MET A 77 10.13 -7.69 -2.00
C MET A 77 10.48 -6.20 -1.91
N HIS A 78 11.53 -5.75 -2.60
CA HIS A 78 11.91 -4.34 -2.63
C HIS A 78 10.82 -3.49 -3.32
N CYS A 79 10.23 -3.97 -4.42
CA CYS A 79 9.13 -3.30 -5.10
C CYS A 79 7.90 -3.19 -4.18
N LEU A 80 7.51 -4.28 -3.49
CA LEU A 80 6.36 -4.27 -2.59
C LEU A 80 6.57 -3.33 -1.40
N ALA A 81 7.70 -3.49 -0.69
CA ALA A 81 8.03 -2.65 0.45
C ALA A 81 8.16 -1.17 0.08
N GLY A 82 8.74 -0.88 -1.10
CA GLY A 82 8.83 0.47 -1.64
C GLY A 82 7.45 1.08 -1.89
N THR A 83 6.51 0.32 -2.43
CA THR A 83 5.14 0.77 -2.64
C THR A 83 4.45 1.08 -1.31
N VAL A 84 4.52 0.18 -0.34
CA VAL A 84 3.99 0.42 1.01
C VAL A 84 4.60 1.67 1.63
N TYR A 85 5.92 1.85 1.50
CA TYR A 85 6.61 3.02 2.04
C TYR A 85 6.13 4.33 1.42
N PHE A 86 6.04 4.43 0.09
CA PHE A 86 5.67 5.69 -0.56
C PHE A 86 4.19 6.01 -0.46
N GLU A 87 3.32 5.00 -0.52
CA GLU A 87 1.87 5.20 -0.49
C GLU A 87 1.32 5.39 0.93
N SER A 88 1.89 4.70 1.93
CA SER A 88 1.22 4.58 3.23
C SER A 88 2.12 4.65 4.47
N LYS A 89 3.36 5.16 4.37
CA LYS A 89 4.32 5.21 5.50
C LYS A 89 3.83 5.97 6.73
N SER A 90 2.87 6.89 6.58
CA SER A 90 2.27 7.70 7.64
C SER A 90 0.93 7.15 8.14
N GLU A 91 0.48 6.04 7.58
CA GLU A 91 -0.78 5.41 7.94
C GLU A 91 -0.60 4.31 9.00
N SER A 92 -1.72 3.79 9.51
CA SER A 92 -1.72 2.65 10.41
C SER A 92 -1.08 1.42 9.77
N LEU A 93 -0.67 0.43 10.56
CA LEU A 93 -0.15 -0.83 10.01
C LEU A 93 -1.22 -1.58 9.20
N GLN A 94 -2.51 -1.39 9.52
CA GLN A 94 -3.62 -1.94 8.74
C GLN A 94 -3.71 -1.26 7.36
N GLY A 95 -3.58 0.07 7.28
CA GLY A 95 -3.54 0.81 6.02
C GLY A 95 -2.35 0.40 5.15
N GLN A 96 -1.18 0.24 5.77
CA GLN A 96 0.02 -0.25 5.08
C GLN A 96 -0.17 -1.68 4.54
N LEU A 97 -0.78 -2.57 5.32
CA LEU A 97 -1.10 -3.93 4.89
C LEU A 97 -2.12 -3.93 3.75
N ALA A 98 -3.14 -3.10 3.83
CA ALA A 98 -4.15 -2.96 2.79
C ALA A 98 -3.54 -2.57 1.43
N VAL A 99 -2.59 -1.63 1.40
CA VAL A 99 -1.86 -1.26 0.17
C VAL A 99 -1.06 -2.45 -0.37
N ALA A 100 -0.35 -3.19 0.48
CA ALA A 100 0.37 -4.38 0.07
C ALA A 100 -0.57 -5.45 -0.55
N ARG A 101 -1.72 -5.69 0.08
CA ARG A 101 -2.72 -6.65 -0.40
C ARG A 101 -3.28 -6.29 -1.77
N VAL A 102 -3.49 -4.99 -2.07
CA VAL A 102 -3.91 -4.57 -3.42
C VAL A 102 -2.84 -4.92 -4.46
N VAL A 103 -1.57 -4.71 -4.17
CA VAL A 103 -0.49 -5.07 -5.12
C VAL A 103 -0.48 -6.57 -5.38
N LEU A 104 -0.59 -7.40 -4.33
CA LEU A 104 -0.61 -8.86 -4.46
C LEU A 104 -1.86 -9.35 -5.22
N ALA A 105 -3.04 -8.84 -4.89
CA ALA A 105 -4.28 -9.17 -5.60
C ALA A 105 -4.23 -8.81 -7.09
N ARG A 106 -3.50 -7.75 -7.46
CA ARG A 106 -3.27 -7.41 -8.86
C ARG A 106 -2.39 -8.43 -9.56
N VAL A 107 -1.33 -8.90 -8.93
CA VAL A 107 -0.46 -9.96 -9.48
C VAL A 107 -1.26 -11.24 -9.77
N GLU A 108 -2.23 -11.58 -8.90
CA GLU A 108 -3.11 -12.75 -9.08
C GLU A 108 -4.20 -12.53 -10.14
N SER A 109 -4.47 -11.29 -10.51
CA SER A 109 -5.50 -10.95 -11.48
C SER A 109 -4.95 -10.90 -12.89
N SER A 110 -5.58 -11.61 -13.83
CA SER A 110 -5.24 -11.55 -15.26
C SER A 110 -5.34 -10.17 -15.92
N ARG A 111 -5.84 -9.16 -15.19
CA ARG A 111 -5.99 -7.77 -15.65
C ARG A 111 -4.71 -6.94 -15.48
N PHE A 112 -3.73 -7.44 -14.76
CA PHE A 112 -2.49 -6.75 -14.39
C PHE A 112 -1.27 -7.61 -14.73
N PRO A 113 -0.06 -7.03 -14.69
CA PRO A 113 1.17 -7.82 -14.79
C PRO A 113 1.25 -8.92 -13.73
N ASP A 114 1.91 -10.02 -14.06
CA ASP A 114 2.04 -11.24 -13.27
C ASP A 114 3.22 -11.22 -12.27
N SER A 115 3.80 -10.05 -12.03
CA SER A 115 4.87 -9.84 -11.04
C SER A 115 4.64 -8.56 -10.24
N ILE A 116 5.14 -8.51 -9.01
CA ILE A 116 4.99 -7.35 -8.13
C ILE A 116 5.65 -6.12 -8.76
N CYS A 117 6.90 -6.25 -9.21
CA CYS A 117 7.59 -5.16 -9.88
C CYS A 117 6.87 -4.74 -11.17
N GLY A 118 6.31 -5.69 -11.93
CA GLY A 118 5.48 -5.40 -13.10
C GLY A 118 4.28 -4.53 -12.76
N VAL A 119 3.56 -4.85 -11.69
CA VAL A 119 2.43 -4.04 -11.18
C VAL A 119 2.90 -2.67 -10.70
N VAL A 120 4.00 -2.62 -9.94
CA VAL A 120 4.52 -1.36 -9.36
C VAL A 120 5.01 -0.40 -10.43
N TYR A 121 5.71 -0.90 -11.45
CA TYR A 121 6.23 -0.06 -12.52
C TYR A 121 5.27 0.14 -13.69
N GLN A 122 4.05 -0.38 -13.59
CA GLN A 122 3.01 -0.15 -14.59
C GLN A 122 2.79 1.36 -14.77
N ARG A 123 2.75 1.81 -16.00
CA ARG A 123 2.66 3.23 -16.34
C ARG A 123 1.46 3.89 -15.65
N ARG A 124 1.68 5.02 -14.96
CA ARG A 124 0.66 5.82 -14.27
C ARG A 124 -0.06 5.10 -13.13
N GLN A 125 0.49 3.99 -12.64
CA GLN A 125 -0.12 3.25 -11.55
C GLN A 125 0.16 3.91 -10.19
N PHE A 126 1.40 4.31 -9.96
CA PHE A 126 1.83 4.95 -8.72
C PHE A 126 2.54 6.27 -9.02
N SER A 127 2.11 7.35 -8.35
CA SER A 127 2.60 8.72 -8.59
C SER A 127 4.06 8.92 -8.21
N PHE A 128 4.57 8.14 -7.25
CA PHE A 128 5.98 8.18 -6.84
C PHE A 128 6.93 7.60 -7.89
N ILE A 129 6.46 6.75 -8.81
CA ILE A 129 7.30 6.24 -9.91
C ILE A 129 7.48 7.33 -10.96
N ARG A 130 8.72 7.82 -11.10
CA ARG A 130 9.08 8.88 -12.06
C ARG A 130 10.13 8.36 -13.02
N GLY A 131 9.86 8.51 -14.32
CA GLY A 131 10.80 8.02 -15.36
C GLY A 131 11.07 6.51 -15.26
N GLY A 132 10.08 5.72 -14.83
CA GLY A 132 10.24 4.27 -14.65
C GLY A 132 11.16 3.86 -13.49
N LYS A 133 11.40 4.77 -12.53
CA LYS A 133 12.28 4.51 -11.38
C LYS A 133 11.58 4.83 -10.08
N MET A 134 11.83 3.98 -9.09
CA MET A 134 11.47 4.24 -7.69
C MET A 134 12.45 5.26 -7.11
N PRO A 135 11.98 6.29 -6.37
CA PRO A 135 12.88 7.22 -5.69
C PRO A 135 13.73 6.52 -4.64
N SER A 136 14.84 7.15 -4.24
CA SER A 136 15.70 6.63 -3.17
C SER A 136 14.94 6.56 -1.84
N ILE A 137 15.15 5.49 -1.10
CA ILE A 137 14.49 5.21 0.16
C ILE A 137 15.48 5.41 1.32
N ARG A 138 15.04 6.06 2.38
CA ARG A 138 15.82 6.19 3.62
C ARG A 138 15.71 4.89 4.44
N THR A 139 16.52 3.91 4.10
CA THR A 139 16.45 2.54 4.65
C THR A 139 16.69 2.44 6.16
N GLY A 140 17.38 3.41 6.77
CA GLY A 140 17.60 3.48 8.22
C GLY A 140 16.38 3.90 9.04
N HIS A 141 15.32 4.42 8.41
CA HIS A 141 14.15 4.93 9.12
C HIS A 141 13.18 3.83 9.55
N ARG A 142 12.47 4.07 10.65
CA ARG A 142 11.44 3.15 11.17
C ARG A 142 10.36 2.86 10.14
N GLN A 143 9.93 3.87 9.38
CA GLN A 143 8.91 3.71 8.34
C GLN A 143 9.32 2.68 7.27
N TRP A 144 10.60 2.65 6.87
CA TRP A 144 11.08 1.62 5.96
C TRP A 144 11.06 0.24 6.58
N ARG A 145 11.54 0.12 7.83
CA ARG A 145 11.48 -1.16 8.55
C ARG A 145 10.06 -1.68 8.69
N ASN A 146 9.10 -0.80 8.99
CA ASN A 146 7.68 -1.18 9.03
C ASN A 146 7.19 -1.64 7.66
N ALA A 147 7.50 -0.90 6.59
CA ALA A 147 7.10 -1.25 5.23
C ALA A 147 7.65 -2.62 4.80
N VAL A 148 8.92 -2.92 5.12
CA VAL A 148 9.53 -4.24 4.87
C VAL A 148 8.83 -5.34 5.68
N ALA A 149 8.57 -5.10 6.96
CA ALA A 149 7.87 -6.06 7.81
C ALA A 149 6.45 -6.35 7.28
N ILE A 150 5.70 -5.32 6.93
CA ILE A 150 4.36 -5.43 6.34
C ILE A 150 4.40 -6.17 5.01
N ALA A 151 5.34 -5.86 4.12
CA ALA A 151 5.50 -6.57 2.85
C ALA A 151 5.75 -8.07 3.07
N LYS A 152 6.63 -8.43 4.02
CA LYS A 152 6.88 -9.84 4.39
C LYS A 152 5.62 -10.52 4.93
N ILE A 153 4.87 -9.86 5.82
CA ILE A 153 3.63 -10.39 6.38
C ILE A 153 2.60 -10.62 5.26
N ALA A 154 2.45 -9.65 4.37
CA ALA A 154 1.51 -9.75 3.25
C ALA A 154 1.87 -10.89 2.29
N MET A 155 3.14 -11.04 1.90
CA MET A 155 3.59 -12.10 1.00
C MET A 155 3.45 -13.51 1.59
N ASN A 156 3.54 -13.63 2.90
CA ASN A 156 3.40 -14.92 3.60
C ASN A 156 1.97 -15.19 4.11
N ASP A 157 1.00 -14.39 3.71
CA ASP A 157 -0.40 -14.49 4.18
C ASP A 157 -0.52 -14.48 5.71
N GLY A 158 0.42 -13.80 6.36
CA GLY A 158 0.58 -13.84 7.82
C GLY A 158 -0.48 -13.05 8.60
N TRP A 159 -1.34 -12.28 7.93
CA TRP A 159 -2.39 -11.49 8.56
C TRP A 159 -3.51 -11.15 7.58
N GLU A 160 -4.75 -11.37 7.98
CA GLU A 160 -5.93 -11.03 7.16
C GLU A 160 -6.13 -9.51 7.05
N SER A 161 -6.70 -9.07 5.93
CA SER A 161 -7.06 -7.68 5.69
C SER A 161 -8.55 -7.56 5.32
N SER A 162 -9.20 -6.51 5.79
CA SER A 162 -10.61 -6.23 5.42
C SER A 162 -10.79 -5.85 3.94
N VAL A 163 -9.70 -5.78 3.17
CA VAL A 163 -9.70 -5.43 1.75
C VAL A 163 -9.21 -6.55 0.85
N GLU A 164 -9.32 -7.79 1.29
CA GLU A 164 -8.94 -8.94 0.46
C GLU A 164 -9.66 -8.91 -0.90
N GLY A 165 -8.90 -9.12 -1.97
CA GLY A 165 -9.37 -9.03 -3.34
C GLY A 165 -9.61 -7.61 -3.86
N ALA A 166 -9.24 -6.57 -3.12
CA ALA A 166 -9.26 -5.21 -3.63
C ALA A 166 -8.24 -5.05 -4.76
N LEU A 167 -8.69 -4.49 -5.88
CA LEU A 167 -7.84 -4.20 -7.04
C LEU A 167 -7.58 -2.71 -7.23
N PHE A 168 -8.37 -1.84 -6.58
CA PHE A 168 -8.30 -0.39 -6.74
C PHE A 168 -8.38 0.30 -5.38
N PHE A 169 -7.70 1.42 -5.28
CA PHE A 169 -7.85 2.35 -4.17
C PHE A 169 -7.57 3.78 -4.63
N HIS A 170 -8.06 4.74 -3.86
CA HIS A 170 -7.74 6.16 -4.01
C HIS A 170 -7.80 6.86 -2.66
N ALA A 171 -7.15 8.01 -2.57
CA ALA A 171 -7.20 8.85 -1.38
C ALA A 171 -8.62 9.40 -1.15
N ARG A 172 -9.06 9.50 0.11
CA ARG A 172 -10.43 9.91 0.49
C ARG A 172 -10.87 11.26 -0.08
N TYR A 173 -9.93 12.15 -0.34
CA TYR A 173 -10.21 13.48 -0.92
C TYR A 173 -10.37 13.46 -2.45
N VAL A 174 -10.09 12.33 -3.10
CA VAL A 174 -10.28 12.12 -4.53
C VAL A 174 -11.65 11.52 -4.81
N SER A 175 -12.30 11.92 -5.88
CA SER A 175 -13.59 11.36 -6.32
C SER A 175 -13.50 10.92 -7.79
N PRO A 176 -13.00 9.71 -8.08
CA PRO A 176 -12.72 9.28 -9.45
C PRO A 176 -13.97 8.93 -10.26
N GLY A 177 -15.17 8.99 -9.67
CA GLY A 177 -16.43 8.66 -10.35
C GLY A 177 -16.59 7.17 -10.70
N TRP A 178 -15.81 6.29 -10.07
CA TRP A 178 -15.86 4.85 -10.33
C TRP A 178 -17.18 4.22 -9.89
N ARG A 179 -17.67 3.27 -10.69
CA ARG A 179 -18.83 2.42 -10.36
C ARG A 179 -18.38 1.05 -9.86
N LEU A 180 -17.34 1.03 -9.01
CA LEU A 180 -16.76 -0.18 -8.44
C LEU A 180 -17.41 -0.50 -7.09
N LYS A 181 -17.37 -1.78 -6.71
CA LYS A 181 -17.82 -2.22 -5.38
C LYS A 181 -16.81 -1.76 -4.34
N ARG A 182 -17.23 -0.83 -3.46
CA ARG A 182 -16.43 -0.41 -2.32
C ARG A 182 -16.36 -1.52 -1.29
N LEU A 183 -15.16 -1.83 -0.82
CA LEU A 183 -14.92 -2.82 0.23
C LEU A 183 -14.77 -2.16 1.60
N ALA A 184 -13.81 -1.26 1.74
CA ALA A 184 -13.53 -0.59 3.02
C ALA A 184 -12.95 0.81 2.82
N THR A 185 -12.92 1.58 3.91
CA THR A 185 -12.08 2.77 4.05
C THR A 185 -11.16 2.53 5.22
N ILE A 186 -9.85 2.64 4.99
CA ILE A 186 -8.82 2.51 6.01
C ILE A 186 -7.95 3.75 5.91
N ASP A 187 -7.78 4.45 7.00
CA ASP A 187 -7.03 5.70 7.09
C ASP A 187 -7.43 6.70 5.98
N ASN A 188 -6.50 7.06 5.10
CA ASN A 188 -6.73 8.00 4.02
C ASN A 188 -7.14 7.35 2.69
N HIS A 189 -7.34 6.05 2.64
CA HIS A 189 -7.66 5.32 1.41
C HIS A 189 -9.04 4.68 1.43
N ILE A 190 -9.68 4.63 0.27
CA ILE A 190 -10.91 3.89 -0.01
C ILE A 190 -10.58 2.79 -1.01
N PHE A 191 -10.92 1.55 -0.68
CA PHE A 191 -10.58 0.35 -1.42
C PHE A 191 -11.78 -0.23 -2.15
N TYR A 192 -11.56 -0.78 -3.35
CA TYR A 192 -12.60 -1.28 -4.25
C TYR A 192 -12.18 -2.58 -4.95
N GLN A 193 -13.22 -3.35 -5.30
CA GLN A 193 -13.13 -4.56 -6.10
C GLN A 193 -13.79 -4.37 -7.46
#